data_752a57c335db1f38674ed6b3051947a0
#
_entry.id   752a57c335db1f38674ed6b3051947a0
#
_cell.length_a   1.000
_cell.length_b   1.000
_cell.length_c   1.000
_cell.angle_alpha   90.00
_cell.angle_beta   90.00
_cell.angle_gamma   90.00
#
_symmetry.space_group_name_H-M   'P 1'
#
loop_
_entity.id
_entity.type
_entity.pdbx_description
1 polymer ?
#
loop_
_entity_poly.entity_id
_entity_poly.type
_entity_poly.pdbx_seq_one_letter_code
_entity_poly.pdbx_strand_id
1 'polypeptide(L)'
;MASSTRQSTQALQEKLHSQSGVDLKLAGELFAFANALQSSAQLRSLLSDPSAEAAGKEQVIESVFAAASDKAKELAKFAANLRWSSAKDMAAALELIGVRSIASQSKALDALQAELFEVQQIVAQDSELELTLSTTRFSSLAKQDLVEKLFSGKVNADALALARQAVFSKTYKRFAEVIEQYGLWIAEFAGESVAHVKVARPISKEQLNKLAGALAKAFGRELQLNVEIDSEIIGGVHVTVNGEVMDGTVLTKLVNARLQLN
;
A
#
# COMPACT_ATOMS: atom_id res chain seq x y z
N MET A 1 -15.69 -1.12 -3.99
CA MET A 1 -15.29 -2.51 -3.68
C MET A 1 -16.39 -3.19 -2.87
N ALA A 2 -16.69 -4.47 -3.15
CA ALA A 2 -17.61 -5.24 -2.34
C ALA A 2 -17.04 -5.51 -0.93
N SER A 3 -17.90 -5.84 0.05
CA SER A 3 -17.51 -5.93 1.48
C SER A 3 -16.37 -6.91 1.74
N SER A 4 -16.41 -8.12 1.15
CA SER A 4 -15.36 -9.14 1.36
C SER A 4 -14.01 -8.71 0.79
N THR A 5 -13.97 -8.12 -0.40
CA THR A 5 -12.74 -7.59 -0.99
C THR A 5 -12.12 -6.49 -0.12
N ARG A 6 -12.94 -5.59 0.45
CA ARG A 6 -12.44 -4.52 1.33
C ARG A 6 -11.78 -5.10 2.59
N GLN A 7 -12.44 -6.05 3.26
CA GLN A 7 -11.91 -6.71 4.46
C GLN A 7 -10.61 -7.47 4.15
N SER A 8 -10.58 -8.22 3.04
CA SER A 8 -9.39 -8.96 2.62
C SER A 8 -8.22 -8.05 2.25
N THR A 9 -8.49 -6.92 1.58
CA THR A 9 -7.46 -5.93 1.26
C THR A 9 -6.91 -5.30 2.53
N GLN A 10 -7.77 -4.95 3.50
CA GLN A 10 -7.32 -4.42 4.79
C GLN A 10 -6.47 -5.42 5.55
N ALA A 11 -6.90 -6.67 5.67
CA ALA A 11 -6.11 -7.71 6.33
C ALA A 11 -4.73 -7.92 5.68
N LEU A 12 -4.67 -7.83 4.34
CA LEU A 12 -3.41 -7.94 3.61
C LEU A 12 -2.49 -6.73 3.85
N GLN A 13 -3.05 -5.53 3.99
CA GLN A 13 -2.32 -4.32 4.37
C GLN A 13 -1.74 -4.43 5.79
N GLU A 14 -2.55 -4.87 6.75
CA GLU A 14 -2.11 -5.12 8.13
C GLU A 14 -0.97 -6.15 8.17
N LYS A 15 -1.09 -7.24 7.38
CA LYS A 15 -0.03 -8.24 7.25
C LYS A 15 1.26 -7.64 6.68
N LEU A 16 1.19 -6.78 5.66
CA LEU A 16 2.37 -6.05 5.15
C LEU A 16 3.00 -5.17 6.23
N HIS A 17 2.19 -4.41 6.97
CA HIS A 17 2.69 -3.52 8.04
C HIS A 17 3.39 -4.28 9.17
N SER A 18 2.99 -5.53 9.44
CA SER A 18 3.65 -6.38 10.43
C SER A 18 5.02 -6.92 9.98
N GLN A 19 5.36 -6.78 8.70
CA GLN A 19 6.62 -7.26 8.16
C GLN A 19 7.70 -6.18 8.21
N SER A 20 8.89 -6.54 8.69
CA SER A 20 10.08 -5.70 8.63
C SER A 20 10.83 -5.89 7.31
N GLY A 21 11.60 -4.88 6.86
CA GLY A 21 12.46 -4.97 5.67
C GLY A 21 11.66 -5.08 4.38
N VAL A 22 10.67 -4.22 4.25
CA VAL A 22 9.95 -3.95 3.00
C VAL A 22 10.90 -3.14 2.10
N ASP A 23 11.10 -3.58 0.86
CA ASP A 23 12.02 -2.97 -0.10
C ASP A 23 11.46 -3.04 -1.54
N LEU A 24 12.16 -2.40 -2.48
CA LEU A 24 11.81 -2.43 -3.91
C LEU A 24 11.79 -3.85 -4.49
N LYS A 25 12.60 -4.77 -3.95
CA LYS A 25 12.61 -6.15 -4.39
C LYS A 25 11.29 -6.84 -4.04
N LEU A 26 10.85 -6.70 -2.79
CA LEU A 26 9.55 -7.22 -2.34
C LEU A 26 8.40 -6.66 -3.19
N ALA A 27 8.40 -5.35 -3.45
CA ALA A 27 7.39 -4.73 -4.31
C ALA A 27 7.39 -5.34 -5.71
N GLY A 28 8.55 -5.52 -6.33
CA GLY A 28 8.71 -6.16 -7.64
C GLY A 28 8.20 -7.60 -7.67
N GLU A 29 8.45 -8.37 -6.61
CA GLU A 29 7.95 -9.74 -6.46
C GLU A 29 6.41 -9.76 -6.32
N LEU A 30 5.83 -8.85 -5.54
CA LEU A 30 4.36 -8.71 -5.43
C LEU A 30 3.72 -8.31 -6.75
N PHE A 31 4.35 -7.42 -7.52
CA PHE A 31 3.92 -7.10 -8.87
C PHE A 31 4.00 -8.31 -9.82
N ALA A 32 5.03 -9.14 -9.71
CA ALA A 32 5.12 -10.37 -10.47
C ALA A 32 3.97 -11.34 -10.17
N PHE A 33 3.57 -11.47 -8.90
CA PHE A 33 2.39 -12.22 -8.50
C PHE A 33 1.10 -11.62 -9.12
N ALA A 34 0.90 -10.33 -8.98
CA ALA A 34 -0.26 -9.63 -9.55
C ALA A 34 -0.35 -9.83 -11.06
N ASN A 35 0.77 -9.67 -11.78
CA ASN A 35 0.87 -9.80 -13.23
C ASN A 35 0.59 -11.24 -13.70
N ALA A 36 1.09 -12.24 -12.99
CA ALA A 36 0.80 -13.65 -13.26
C ALA A 36 -0.69 -13.96 -13.10
N LEU A 37 -1.33 -13.47 -12.03
CA LEU A 37 -2.77 -13.61 -11.84
C LEU A 37 -3.59 -12.86 -12.90
N GLN A 38 -3.14 -11.69 -13.34
CA GLN A 38 -3.81 -10.94 -14.40
C GLN A 38 -3.68 -11.61 -15.77
N SER A 39 -2.58 -12.32 -16.03
CA SER A 39 -2.31 -12.97 -17.31
C SER A 39 -2.89 -14.38 -17.42
N SER A 40 -3.01 -15.13 -16.31
CA SER A 40 -3.52 -16.52 -16.28
C SER A 40 -4.87 -16.60 -15.57
N ALA A 41 -5.92 -16.87 -16.34
CA ALA A 41 -7.26 -17.10 -15.78
C ALA A 41 -7.32 -18.34 -14.88
N GLN A 42 -6.58 -19.40 -15.24
CA GLN A 42 -6.53 -20.65 -14.47
C GLN A 42 -5.87 -20.42 -13.11
N LEU A 43 -4.68 -19.76 -13.10
CA LEU A 43 -3.96 -19.45 -11.86
C LEU A 43 -4.82 -18.56 -10.94
N ARG A 44 -5.41 -17.51 -11.53
CA ARG A 44 -6.30 -16.61 -10.81
C ARG A 44 -7.50 -17.32 -10.20
N SER A 45 -8.20 -18.17 -10.98
CA SER A 45 -9.35 -18.91 -10.50
C SER A 45 -8.97 -19.86 -9.36
N LEU A 46 -7.88 -20.62 -9.51
CA LEU A 46 -7.40 -21.55 -8.51
C LEU A 46 -7.04 -20.87 -7.18
N LEU A 47 -6.23 -19.80 -7.23
CA LEU A 47 -5.74 -19.14 -6.03
C LEU A 47 -6.81 -18.32 -5.31
N SER A 48 -7.83 -17.84 -6.02
CA SER A 48 -8.94 -17.08 -5.42
C SER A 48 -10.15 -17.93 -5.01
N ASP A 49 -10.16 -19.23 -5.32
CA ASP A 49 -11.27 -20.11 -4.98
C ASP A 49 -11.32 -20.38 -3.46
N PRO A 50 -12.38 -19.94 -2.76
CA PRO A 50 -12.49 -20.17 -1.32
C PRO A 50 -12.73 -21.65 -0.96
N SER A 51 -13.11 -22.51 -1.92
CA SER A 51 -13.34 -23.94 -1.70
C SER A 51 -12.09 -24.80 -1.93
N ALA A 52 -11.04 -24.25 -2.56
CA ALA A 52 -9.79 -24.96 -2.79
C ALA A 52 -8.98 -25.10 -1.49
N GLU A 53 -8.38 -26.25 -1.28
CA GLU A 53 -7.55 -26.53 -0.11
C GLU A 53 -6.35 -25.57 -0.03
N ALA A 54 -6.09 -25.02 1.16
CA ALA A 54 -4.98 -24.09 1.40
C ALA A 54 -3.63 -24.70 0.99
N ALA A 55 -3.37 -25.97 1.34
CA ALA A 55 -2.13 -26.66 1.00
C ALA A 55 -1.89 -26.75 -0.52
N GLY A 56 -2.94 -26.98 -1.31
CA GLY A 56 -2.85 -27.00 -2.78
C GLY A 56 -2.50 -25.63 -3.36
N LYS A 57 -3.12 -24.56 -2.85
CA LYS A 57 -2.79 -23.18 -3.25
C LYS A 57 -1.34 -22.81 -2.92
N GLU A 58 -0.89 -23.17 -1.72
CA GLU A 58 0.48 -22.90 -1.26
C GLU A 58 1.51 -23.63 -2.10
N GLN A 59 1.26 -24.88 -2.46
CA GLN A 59 2.13 -25.67 -3.35
C GLN A 59 2.25 -25.04 -4.74
N VAL A 60 1.14 -24.52 -5.27
CA VAL A 60 1.15 -23.80 -6.57
C VAL A 60 1.97 -22.52 -6.46
N ILE A 61 1.82 -21.74 -5.38
CA ILE A 61 2.61 -20.52 -5.16
C ILE A 61 4.10 -20.88 -5.07
N GLU A 62 4.48 -21.91 -4.31
CA GLU A 62 5.89 -22.34 -4.19
C GLU A 62 6.49 -22.78 -5.53
N SER A 63 5.72 -23.49 -6.36
CA SER A 63 6.20 -24.01 -7.63
C SER A 63 6.28 -22.93 -8.72
N VAL A 64 5.26 -22.09 -8.84
CA VAL A 64 5.18 -21.06 -9.89
C VAL A 64 6.12 -19.89 -9.61
N PHE A 65 6.31 -19.56 -8.33
CA PHE A 65 7.14 -18.44 -7.90
C PHE A 65 8.36 -18.90 -7.08
N ALA A 66 9.00 -19.97 -7.50
CA ALA A 66 10.13 -20.57 -6.77
C ALA A 66 11.25 -19.57 -6.47
N ALA A 67 11.49 -18.61 -7.37
CA ALA A 67 12.54 -17.58 -7.23
C ALA A 67 12.15 -16.40 -6.34
N ALA A 68 10.89 -16.27 -5.94
CA ALA A 68 10.45 -15.19 -5.06
C ALA A 68 10.93 -15.40 -3.62
N SER A 69 11.12 -14.30 -2.89
CA SER A 69 11.50 -14.34 -1.48
C SER A 69 10.40 -14.99 -0.62
N ASP A 70 10.78 -15.53 0.54
CA ASP A 70 9.84 -16.13 1.48
C ASP A 70 8.78 -15.14 1.94
N LYS A 71 9.14 -13.86 2.12
CA LYS A 71 8.22 -12.78 2.47
C LYS A 71 7.14 -12.57 1.40
N ALA A 72 7.54 -12.50 0.14
CA ALA A 72 6.60 -12.34 -0.98
C ALA A 72 5.66 -13.54 -1.08
N LYS A 73 6.20 -14.77 -0.95
CA LYS A 73 5.41 -16.00 -0.92
C LYS A 73 4.43 -16.03 0.25
N GLU A 74 4.86 -15.61 1.44
CA GLU A 74 4.02 -15.54 2.62
C GLU A 74 2.82 -14.59 2.41
N LEU A 75 3.05 -13.40 1.85
CA LEU A 75 1.99 -12.45 1.50
C LEU A 75 1.05 -13.02 0.43
N ALA A 76 1.60 -13.68 -0.60
CA ALA A 76 0.79 -14.30 -1.65
C ALA A 76 -0.06 -15.48 -1.11
N LYS A 77 0.49 -16.34 -0.24
CA LYS A 77 -0.23 -17.40 0.44
C LYS A 77 -1.33 -16.85 1.33
N PHE A 78 -1.01 -15.80 2.10
CA PHE A 78 -2.00 -15.12 2.92
C PHE A 78 -3.14 -14.56 2.06
N ALA A 79 -2.84 -13.86 0.96
CA ALA A 79 -3.83 -13.34 0.01
C ALA A 79 -4.68 -14.46 -0.60
N ALA A 80 -4.10 -15.61 -0.96
CA ALA A 80 -4.81 -16.76 -1.54
C ALA A 80 -5.79 -17.43 -0.55
N ASN A 81 -5.58 -17.27 0.76
CA ASN A 81 -6.44 -17.82 1.80
C ASN A 81 -7.52 -16.82 2.27
N LEU A 82 -7.53 -15.59 1.75
CA LEU A 82 -8.58 -14.61 2.01
C LEU A 82 -9.77 -14.78 1.05
N ARG A 83 -10.91 -14.19 1.42
CA ARG A 83 -12.13 -14.22 0.60
C ARG A 83 -12.21 -13.00 -0.31
N TRP A 84 -12.31 -13.22 -1.60
CA TRP A 84 -12.42 -12.17 -2.61
C TRP A 84 -13.81 -12.16 -3.24
N SER A 85 -14.37 -10.99 -3.51
CA SER A 85 -15.68 -10.86 -4.19
C SER A 85 -15.60 -11.26 -5.65
N SER A 86 -14.44 -11.11 -6.28
CA SER A 86 -14.12 -11.62 -7.60
C SER A 86 -12.67 -12.11 -7.66
N ALA A 87 -12.41 -13.03 -8.57
CA ALA A 87 -11.05 -13.55 -8.78
C ALA A 87 -10.03 -12.47 -9.21
N LYS A 88 -10.50 -11.36 -9.78
CA LYS A 88 -9.65 -10.23 -10.19
C LYS A 88 -9.21 -9.37 -9.00
N ASP A 89 -10.01 -9.37 -7.92
CA ASP A 89 -9.77 -8.50 -6.76
C ASP A 89 -8.48 -8.87 -6.03
N MET A 90 -8.13 -10.16 -5.99
CA MET A 90 -6.87 -10.63 -5.41
C MET A 90 -5.65 -10.05 -6.15
N ALA A 91 -5.68 -10.05 -7.49
CA ALA A 91 -4.59 -9.48 -8.29
C ALA A 91 -4.46 -7.97 -8.07
N ALA A 92 -5.59 -7.24 -8.04
CA ALA A 92 -5.61 -5.81 -7.76
C ALA A 92 -5.12 -5.48 -6.34
N ALA A 93 -5.46 -6.31 -5.35
CA ALA A 93 -4.98 -6.15 -3.99
C ALA A 93 -3.46 -6.37 -3.87
N LEU A 94 -2.90 -7.39 -4.53
CA LEU A 94 -1.45 -7.60 -4.55
C LEU A 94 -0.71 -6.47 -5.26
N GLU A 95 -1.28 -5.90 -6.33
CA GLU A 95 -0.76 -4.71 -6.99
C GLU A 95 -0.75 -3.51 -6.04
N LEU A 96 -1.86 -3.24 -5.33
CA LEU A 96 -1.95 -2.20 -4.30
C LEU A 96 -0.88 -2.39 -3.21
N ILE A 97 -0.69 -3.62 -2.72
CA ILE A 97 0.33 -3.91 -1.69
C ILE A 97 1.74 -3.67 -2.23
N GLY A 98 2.02 -3.98 -3.49
CA GLY A 98 3.27 -3.63 -4.16
C GLY A 98 3.52 -2.12 -4.20
N VAL A 99 2.49 -1.33 -4.55
CA VAL A 99 2.57 0.15 -4.52
C VAL A 99 2.81 0.67 -3.10
N ARG A 100 2.08 0.15 -2.11
CA ARG A 100 2.26 0.53 -0.69
C ARG A 100 3.63 0.09 -0.14
N SER A 101 4.20 -1.00 -0.63
CA SER A 101 5.56 -1.41 -0.28
C SER A 101 6.58 -0.37 -0.74
N ILE A 102 6.44 0.18 -1.93
CA ILE A 102 7.28 1.28 -2.43
C ILE A 102 7.05 2.54 -1.58
N ALA A 103 5.80 2.91 -1.33
CA ALA A 103 5.48 4.08 -0.51
C ALA A 103 6.08 4.00 0.90
N SER A 104 6.05 2.81 1.53
CA SER A 104 6.54 2.61 2.90
C SER A 104 8.05 2.78 3.07
N GLN A 105 8.83 2.56 2.02
CA GLN A 105 10.29 2.74 2.03
C GLN A 105 10.72 4.11 1.49
N SER A 106 9.84 4.79 0.75
CA SER A 106 10.18 6.09 0.15
C SER A 106 10.40 7.15 1.23
N LYS A 107 11.55 7.83 1.13
CA LYS A 107 11.93 8.88 2.09
C LYS A 107 11.21 10.22 1.83
N ALA A 108 10.59 10.37 0.68
CA ALA A 108 9.95 11.62 0.22
C ALA A 108 8.70 11.29 -0.59
N LEU A 109 7.60 10.98 0.10
CA LEU A 109 6.33 10.63 -0.54
C LEU A 109 5.79 11.76 -1.42
N ASP A 110 5.94 13.02 -1.01
CA ASP A 110 5.51 14.17 -1.80
C ASP A 110 6.26 14.26 -3.13
N ALA A 111 7.57 14.00 -3.12
CA ALA A 111 8.38 13.98 -4.35
C ALA A 111 7.96 12.80 -5.25
N LEU A 112 7.71 11.61 -4.68
CA LEU A 112 7.22 10.46 -5.42
C LEU A 112 5.87 10.75 -6.09
N GLN A 113 4.93 11.40 -5.38
CA GLN A 113 3.64 11.80 -5.94
C GLN A 113 3.79 12.83 -7.06
N ALA A 114 4.66 13.84 -6.87
CA ALA A 114 4.92 14.86 -7.89
C ALA A 114 5.50 14.23 -9.17
N GLU A 115 6.47 13.33 -9.05
CA GLU A 115 7.06 12.64 -10.19
C GLU A 115 6.07 11.72 -10.92
N LEU A 116 5.21 11.00 -10.18
CA LEU A 116 4.14 10.21 -10.81
C LEU A 116 3.13 11.10 -11.55
N PHE A 117 2.80 12.26 -10.98
CA PHE A 117 1.94 13.22 -11.65
C PHE A 117 2.59 13.75 -12.94
N GLU A 118 3.90 14.05 -12.94
CA GLU A 118 4.63 14.43 -14.15
C GLU A 118 4.61 13.32 -15.21
N VAL A 119 4.86 12.05 -14.83
CA VAL A 119 4.76 10.90 -15.72
C VAL A 119 3.36 10.80 -16.34
N GLN A 120 2.32 10.94 -15.51
CA GLN A 120 0.93 10.93 -15.95
C GLN A 120 0.67 12.05 -16.97
N GLN A 121 1.10 13.29 -16.67
CA GLN A 121 0.87 14.45 -17.54
C GLN A 121 1.60 14.31 -18.88
N ILE A 122 2.85 13.87 -18.88
CA ILE A 122 3.63 13.66 -20.11
C ILE A 122 2.92 12.67 -21.04
N VAL A 123 2.44 11.55 -20.48
CA VAL A 123 1.77 10.53 -21.28
C VAL A 123 0.37 10.98 -21.69
N ALA A 124 -0.40 11.63 -20.81
CA ALA A 124 -1.75 12.07 -21.12
C ALA A 124 -1.82 13.18 -22.19
N GLN A 125 -0.77 14.01 -22.31
CA GLN A 125 -0.67 15.07 -23.33
C GLN A 125 -0.30 14.55 -24.72
N ASP A 126 0.31 13.37 -24.81
CA ASP A 126 0.69 12.74 -26.08
C ASP A 126 -0.22 11.53 -26.34
N SER A 127 -1.20 11.72 -27.20
CA SER A 127 -2.19 10.69 -27.53
C SER A 127 -1.58 9.46 -28.23
N GLU A 128 -0.48 9.60 -28.98
CA GLU A 128 0.21 8.48 -29.62
C GLU A 128 0.98 7.66 -28.59
N LEU A 129 1.64 8.32 -27.65
CA LEU A 129 2.33 7.68 -26.54
C LEU A 129 1.33 6.94 -25.63
N GLU A 130 0.24 7.61 -25.24
CA GLU A 130 -0.82 6.99 -24.43
C GLU A 130 -1.40 5.75 -25.14
N LEU A 131 -1.70 5.86 -26.45
CA LEU A 131 -2.19 4.72 -27.23
C LEU A 131 -1.16 3.59 -27.27
N THR A 132 0.11 3.90 -27.45
CA THR A 132 1.20 2.92 -27.50
C THR A 132 1.34 2.17 -26.18
N LEU A 133 1.31 2.87 -25.07
CA LEU A 133 1.42 2.27 -23.73
C LEU A 133 0.17 1.48 -23.33
N SER A 134 -1.01 1.89 -23.80
CA SER A 134 -2.29 1.28 -23.42
C SER A 134 -2.73 0.13 -24.32
N THR A 135 -2.32 0.09 -25.60
CA THR A 135 -2.75 -0.94 -26.56
C THR A 135 -2.22 -2.33 -26.20
N THR A 136 -2.97 -3.37 -26.58
CA THR A 136 -2.53 -4.77 -26.46
C THR A 136 -1.68 -5.24 -27.65
N ARG A 137 -1.43 -4.39 -28.64
CA ARG A 137 -0.66 -4.73 -29.84
C ARG A 137 0.84 -4.94 -29.57
N PHE A 138 1.37 -4.24 -28.58
CA PHE A 138 2.77 -4.37 -28.18
C PHE A 138 2.89 -5.23 -26.90
N SER A 139 3.98 -5.97 -26.79
CA SER A 139 4.26 -6.74 -25.59
C SER A 139 4.51 -5.81 -24.38
N SER A 140 4.17 -6.27 -23.17
CA SER A 140 4.43 -5.49 -21.97
C SER A 140 5.93 -5.19 -21.78
N LEU A 141 6.82 -6.09 -22.21
CA LEU A 141 8.27 -5.87 -22.19
C LEU A 141 8.70 -4.71 -23.09
N ALA A 142 8.19 -4.66 -24.35
CA ALA A 142 8.51 -3.55 -25.26
C ALA A 142 8.00 -2.20 -24.72
N LYS A 143 6.84 -2.19 -24.07
CA LYS A 143 6.33 -0.98 -23.38
C LYS A 143 7.17 -0.59 -22.18
N GLN A 144 7.63 -1.57 -21.40
CA GLN A 144 8.52 -1.35 -20.27
C GLN A 144 9.85 -0.72 -20.72
N ASP A 145 10.43 -1.21 -21.83
CA ASP A 145 11.64 -0.64 -22.43
C ASP A 145 11.40 0.81 -22.89
N LEU A 146 10.22 1.10 -23.40
CA LEU A 146 9.83 2.47 -23.79
C LEU A 146 9.75 3.37 -22.57
N VAL A 147 9.08 2.95 -21.49
CA VAL A 147 8.99 3.68 -20.21
C VAL A 147 10.39 3.93 -19.65
N GLU A 148 11.26 2.92 -19.68
CA GLU A 148 12.64 3.05 -19.24
C GLU A 148 13.40 4.13 -20.00
N LYS A 149 13.32 4.14 -21.33
CA LYS A 149 13.99 5.13 -22.19
C LYS A 149 13.43 6.55 -22.00
N LEU A 150 12.15 6.68 -21.68
CA LEU A 150 11.51 7.98 -21.51
C LEU A 150 11.83 8.62 -20.14
N PHE A 151 11.85 7.82 -19.07
CA PHE A 151 11.84 8.32 -17.70
C PHE A 151 13.10 7.99 -16.89
N SER A 152 13.98 7.07 -17.35
CA SER A 152 15.24 6.78 -16.66
C SER A 152 16.10 8.05 -16.55
N GLY A 153 16.57 8.32 -15.34
CA GLY A 153 17.36 9.51 -15.01
C GLY A 153 16.55 10.84 -14.93
N LYS A 154 15.23 10.79 -15.17
CA LYS A 154 14.33 11.96 -15.02
C LYS A 154 13.46 11.88 -13.79
N VAL A 155 13.15 10.66 -13.35
CA VAL A 155 12.40 10.39 -12.11
C VAL A 155 13.23 9.50 -11.20
N ASN A 156 12.88 9.43 -9.92
CA ASN A 156 13.55 8.55 -8.96
C ASN A 156 13.26 7.06 -9.24
N ALA A 157 14.00 6.18 -8.57
CA ALA A 157 13.86 4.73 -8.76
C ALA A 157 12.48 4.20 -8.39
N ASP A 158 11.83 4.79 -7.39
CA ASP A 158 10.50 4.40 -6.92
C ASP A 158 9.43 4.72 -7.96
N ALA A 159 9.43 5.96 -8.50
CA ALA A 159 8.52 6.38 -9.55
C ALA A 159 8.73 5.59 -10.85
N LEU A 160 9.99 5.32 -11.21
CA LEU A 160 10.31 4.51 -12.38
C LEU A 160 9.80 3.06 -12.22
N ALA A 161 9.95 2.46 -11.05
CA ALA A 161 9.44 1.11 -10.77
C ALA A 161 7.91 1.05 -10.90
N LEU A 162 7.20 2.08 -10.40
CA LEU A 162 5.74 2.19 -10.55
C LEU A 162 5.33 2.40 -12.01
N ALA A 163 6.03 3.26 -12.76
CA ALA A 163 5.76 3.47 -14.18
C ALA A 163 5.98 2.19 -15.00
N ARG A 164 7.02 1.41 -14.69
CA ARG A 164 7.25 0.09 -15.30
C ARG A 164 6.11 -0.88 -14.99
N GLN A 165 5.63 -0.90 -13.74
CA GLN A 165 4.51 -1.77 -13.37
C GLN A 165 3.22 -1.37 -14.07
N ALA A 166 2.97 -0.09 -14.27
CA ALA A 166 1.73 0.40 -14.88
C ALA A 166 1.45 -0.18 -16.27
N VAL A 167 2.49 -0.54 -17.05
CA VAL A 167 2.31 -1.18 -18.37
C VAL A 167 1.78 -2.61 -18.30
N PHE A 168 1.91 -3.28 -17.15
CA PHE A 168 1.40 -4.63 -16.91
C PHE A 168 0.01 -4.63 -16.30
N SER A 169 -0.37 -3.54 -15.63
CA SER A 169 -1.68 -3.43 -14.98
C SER A 169 -2.82 -3.57 -16.00
N LYS A 170 -3.83 -4.36 -15.64
CA LYS A 170 -5.07 -4.53 -16.40
C LYS A 170 -6.28 -3.98 -15.65
N THR A 171 -6.03 -3.26 -14.57
CA THR A 171 -7.08 -2.68 -13.72
C THR A 171 -7.80 -1.54 -14.44
N TYR A 172 -7.06 -0.73 -15.19
CA TYR A 172 -7.57 0.37 -16.00
C TYR A 172 -7.17 0.18 -17.47
N LYS A 173 -7.88 0.87 -18.37
CA LYS A 173 -7.64 0.75 -19.81
C LYS A 173 -6.50 1.62 -20.30
N ARG A 174 -6.28 2.76 -19.65
CA ARG A 174 -5.29 3.76 -20.04
C ARG A 174 -4.13 3.76 -19.07
N PHE A 175 -2.90 3.89 -19.60
CA PHE A 175 -1.70 3.95 -18.79
C PHE A 175 -1.75 5.12 -17.80
N ALA A 176 -2.17 6.32 -18.27
CA ALA A 176 -2.28 7.50 -17.41
C ALA A 176 -3.26 7.29 -16.25
N GLU A 177 -4.37 6.55 -16.45
CA GLU A 177 -5.33 6.19 -15.39
C GLU A 177 -4.72 5.26 -14.33
N VAL A 178 -3.83 4.34 -14.75
CA VAL A 178 -3.10 3.48 -13.81
C VAL A 178 -2.15 4.29 -12.93
N ILE A 179 -1.37 5.20 -13.54
CA ILE A 179 -0.45 6.08 -12.79
C ILE A 179 -1.21 6.98 -11.83
N GLU A 180 -2.33 7.56 -12.25
CA GLU A 180 -3.22 8.35 -11.38
C GLU A 180 -3.68 7.54 -10.18
N GLN A 181 -4.12 6.29 -10.40
CA GLN A 181 -4.55 5.41 -9.33
C GLN A 181 -3.42 5.09 -8.34
N TYR A 182 -2.20 4.89 -8.84
CA TYR A 182 -1.04 4.69 -7.96
C TYR A 182 -0.78 5.94 -7.10
N GLY A 183 -0.89 7.13 -7.69
CA GLY A 183 -0.81 8.39 -6.96
C GLY A 183 -1.85 8.49 -5.84
N LEU A 184 -3.11 8.12 -6.12
CA LEU A 184 -4.18 8.07 -5.11
C LEU A 184 -3.87 7.07 -3.98
N TRP A 185 -3.38 5.87 -4.29
CA TRP A 185 -3.01 4.88 -3.28
C TRP A 185 -1.84 5.33 -2.39
N ILE A 186 -0.89 6.07 -2.97
CA ILE A 186 0.21 6.67 -2.22
C ILE A 186 -0.28 7.82 -1.34
N ALA A 187 -1.22 8.65 -1.83
CA ALA A 187 -1.83 9.72 -1.07
C ALA A 187 -2.63 9.18 0.13
N GLU A 188 -3.40 8.12 -0.07
CA GLU A 188 -4.10 7.40 1.00
C GLU A 188 -3.10 6.87 2.04
N PHE A 189 -2.03 6.20 1.58
CA PHE A 189 -0.98 5.70 2.46
C PHE A 189 -0.28 6.83 3.23
N ALA A 190 0.01 7.97 2.60
CA ALA A 190 0.58 9.15 3.25
C ALA A 190 -0.36 9.70 4.34
N GLY A 191 -1.66 9.79 4.06
CA GLY A 191 -2.68 10.18 5.02
C GLY A 191 -2.80 9.20 6.21
N GLU A 192 -2.74 7.91 5.95
CA GLU A 192 -2.72 6.86 6.98
C GLU A 192 -1.46 6.91 7.86
N SER A 193 -0.37 7.48 7.35
CA SER A 193 0.90 7.62 8.08
C SER A 193 0.98 8.88 8.93
N VAL A 194 -0.07 9.70 8.96
CA VAL A 194 -0.17 10.88 9.82
C VAL A 194 -0.93 10.53 11.09
N ALA A 195 -0.32 10.83 12.25
CA ALA A 195 -0.98 10.80 13.55
C ALA A 195 -1.41 12.22 13.94
N HIS A 196 -2.71 12.45 14.06
CA HIS A 196 -3.24 13.68 14.61
C HIS A 196 -3.22 13.60 16.13
N VAL A 197 -2.40 14.43 16.74
CA VAL A 197 -2.13 14.44 18.19
C VAL A 197 -2.69 15.72 18.80
N LYS A 198 -3.72 15.61 19.63
CA LYS A 198 -4.23 16.72 20.40
C LYS A 198 -3.70 16.69 21.83
N VAL A 199 -3.20 17.81 22.32
CA VAL A 199 -2.61 17.96 23.64
C VAL A 199 -3.15 19.19 24.36
N ALA A 200 -3.28 19.13 25.68
CA ALA A 200 -3.72 20.26 26.50
C ALA A 200 -2.74 21.44 26.53
N ARG A 201 -1.44 21.16 26.38
CA ARG A 201 -0.33 22.13 26.47
C ARG A 201 0.79 21.74 25.50
N PRO A 202 1.63 22.71 25.09
CA PRO A 202 2.81 22.41 24.28
C PRO A 202 3.66 21.31 24.91
N ILE A 203 4.08 20.33 24.10
CA ILE A 203 4.95 19.24 24.51
C ILE A 203 6.39 19.51 24.07
N SER A 204 7.36 19.06 24.88
CA SER A 204 8.78 19.20 24.53
C SER A 204 9.18 18.28 23.39
N LYS A 205 10.30 18.59 22.71
CA LYS A 205 10.86 17.72 21.65
C LYS A 205 11.13 16.29 22.16
N GLU A 206 11.56 16.16 23.41
CA GLU A 206 11.84 14.86 24.03
C GLU A 206 10.55 14.05 24.23
N GLN A 207 9.48 14.70 24.68
CA GLN A 207 8.16 14.07 24.82
C GLN A 207 7.59 13.68 23.46
N LEU A 208 7.76 14.54 22.43
CA LEU A 208 7.34 14.26 21.07
C LEU A 208 8.05 13.02 20.51
N ASN A 209 9.37 12.92 20.69
CA ASN A 209 10.16 11.78 20.25
C ASN A 209 9.75 10.47 20.95
N LYS A 210 9.49 10.53 22.27
CA LYS A 210 8.98 9.37 23.03
C LYS A 210 7.60 8.92 22.53
N LEU A 211 6.71 9.87 22.23
CA LEU A 211 5.39 9.59 21.67
C LEU A 211 5.50 8.98 20.27
N ALA A 212 6.34 9.56 19.38
CA ALA A 212 6.60 9.02 18.07
C ALA A 212 7.11 7.57 18.11
N GLY A 213 8.09 7.29 18.99
CA GLY A 213 8.62 5.93 19.17
C GLY A 213 7.59 4.94 19.73
N ALA A 214 6.71 5.37 20.62
CA ALA A 214 5.63 4.53 21.15
C ALA A 214 4.59 4.22 20.09
N LEU A 215 4.20 5.23 19.31
CA LEU A 215 3.25 5.07 18.19
C LEU A 215 3.83 4.22 17.06
N ALA A 216 5.11 4.42 16.72
CA ALA A 216 5.79 3.60 15.72
C ALA A 216 5.80 2.11 16.09
N LYS A 217 6.00 1.80 17.40
CA LYS A 217 5.90 0.41 17.90
C LYS A 217 4.47 -0.13 17.87
N ALA A 218 3.48 0.70 18.22
CA ALA A 218 2.08 0.29 18.26
C ALA A 218 1.52 0.02 16.87
N PHE A 219 1.88 0.85 15.87
CA PHE A 219 1.40 0.76 14.50
C PHE A 219 2.36 0.04 13.54
N GLY A 220 3.53 -0.41 14.00
CA GLY A 220 4.52 -1.13 13.20
C GLY A 220 5.19 -0.31 12.10
N ARG A 221 5.06 1.03 12.13
CA ARG A 221 5.61 1.97 11.14
C ARG A 221 5.86 3.35 11.75
N GLU A 222 6.73 4.13 11.13
CA GLU A 222 6.93 5.53 11.49
C GLU A 222 5.69 6.37 11.12
N LEU A 223 5.28 7.25 12.03
CA LEU A 223 4.14 8.15 11.85
C LEU A 223 4.62 9.60 11.93
N GLN A 224 4.14 10.42 11.01
CA GLN A 224 4.30 11.86 11.08
C GLN A 224 3.31 12.43 12.10
N LEU A 225 3.81 13.10 13.14
CA LEU A 225 2.95 13.66 14.18
C LEU A 225 2.50 15.07 13.79
N ASN A 226 1.20 15.25 13.61
CA ASN A 226 0.56 16.56 13.51
C ASN A 226 0.00 16.92 14.87
N VAL A 227 0.69 17.84 15.60
CA VAL A 227 0.37 18.20 16.97
C VAL A 227 -0.43 19.48 17.01
N GLU A 228 -1.62 19.40 17.61
CA GLU A 228 -2.53 20.52 17.84
C GLU A 228 -2.76 20.72 19.33
N ILE A 229 -2.79 21.98 19.79
CA ILE A 229 -3.14 22.30 21.18
C ILE A 229 -4.64 22.48 21.24
N ASP A 230 -5.30 21.67 22.08
CA ASP A 230 -6.73 21.68 22.29
C ASP A 230 -7.03 21.99 23.75
N SER A 231 -7.59 23.17 24.00
CA SER A 231 -7.91 23.64 25.37
C SER A 231 -9.06 22.88 26.03
N GLU A 232 -9.82 22.09 25.30
CA GLU A 232 -10.87 21.24 25.85
C GLU A 232 -10.28 19.99 26.54
N ILE A 233 -9.06 19.63 26.22
CA ILE A 233 -8.35 18.53 26.88
C ILE A 233 -7.79 18.99 28.22
N ILE A 234 -8.28 18.42 29.31
CA ILE A 234 -7.82 18.73 30.68
C ILE A 234 -6.37 18.31 30.90
N GLY A 235 -5.90 17.24 30.22
CA GLY A 235 -4.54 16.73 30.27
C GLY A 235 -4.41 15.38 29.58
N GLY A 236 -3.16 14.97 29.31
CA GLY A 236 -2.88 13.76 28.53
C GLY A 236 -2.80 14.04 27.03
N VAL A 237 -2.94 12.99 26.24
CA VAL A 237 -2.78 13.00 24.77
C VAL A 237 -3.94 12.24 24.13
N HIS A 238 -4.57 12.86 23.15
CA HIS A 238 -5.54 12.22 22.29
C HIS A 238 -4.91 12.03 20.90
N VAL A 239 -4.83 10.80 20.44
CA VAL A 239 -4.18 10.46 19.16
C VAL A 239 -5.18 9.80 18.23
N THR A 240 -5.27 10.27 17.00
CA THR A 240 -6.05 9.65 15.95
C THR A 240 -5.14 9.28 14.79
N VAL A 241 -5.13 8.00 14.41
CA VAL A 241 -4.40 7.48 13.25
C VAL A 241 -5.38 6.70 12.39
N ASN A 242 -5.53 7.10 11.13
CA ASN A 242 -6.42 6.41 10.17
C ASN A 242 -7.84 6.14 10.71
N GLY A 243 -8.38 7.06 11.51
CA GLY A 243 -9.69 6.91 12.13
C GLY A 243 -9.72 6.08 13.42
N GLU A 244 -8.64 5.41 13.78
CA GLU A 244 -8.49 4.78 15.10
C GLU A 244 -8.10 5.82 16.14
N VAL A 245 -8.84 5.82 17.25
CA VAL A 245 -8.65 6.78 18.35
C VAL A 245 -7.96 6.09 19.52
N MET A 246 -6.79 6.61 19.90
CA MET A 246 -6.10 6.25 21.14
C MET A 246 -6.23 7.41 22.13
N ASP A 247 -7.17 7.28 23.05
CA ASP A 247 -7.45 8.31 24.04
C ASP A 247 -6.66 8.03 25.35
N GLY A 248 -5.56 8.72 25.50
CA GLY A 248 -4.72 8.72 26.71
C GLY A 248 -4.96 9.93 27.63
N THR A 249 -6.13 10.60 27.49
CA THR A 249 -6.44 11.78 28.33
C THR A 249 -6.70 11.41 29.78
N VAL A 250 -6.47 12.39 30.67
CA VAL A 250 -6.75 12.24 32.11
C VAL A 250 -8.24 12.00 32.33
N LEU A 251 -9.10 12.60 31.51
CA LEU A 251 -10.56 12.44 31.59
C LEU A 251 -10.97 10.98 31.40
N THR A 252 -10.46 10.34 30.34
CA THR A 252 -10.76 8.93 30.05
C THR A 252 -10.23 7.99 31.14
N LYS A 253 -9.03 8.27 31.69
CA LYS A 253 -8.51 7.51 32.83
C LYS A 253 -9.35 7.65 34.07
N LEU A 254 -9.88 8.84 34.37
CA LEU A 254 -10.78 9.07 35.51
C LEU A 254 -12.13 8.37 35.33
N VAL A 255 -12.70 8.43 34.12
CA VAL A 255 -13.97 7.72 33.81
C VAL A 255 -13.80 6.21 33.95
N ASN A 256 -12.71 5.66 33.39
CA ASN A 256 -12.42 4.23 33.48
C ASN A 256 -12.14 3.79 34.95
N ALA A 257 -11.42 4.59 35.74
CA ALA A 257 -11.22 4.32 37.14
C ALA A 257 -12.55 4.34 37.95
N ARG A 258 -13.45 5.27 37.62
CA ARG A 258 -14.78 5.34 38.25
C ARG A 258 -15.67 4.15 37.91
N LEU A 259 -15.58 3.62 36.68
CA LEU A 259 -16.31 2.44 36.26
C LEU A 259 -15.76 1.13 36.88
N GLN A 260 -14.51 1.11 37.30
CA GLN A 260 -13.90 -0.05 37.99
C GLN A 260 -14.17 -0.06 39.48
N LEU A 261 -14.65 1.04 40.08
CA LEU A 261 -14.96 1.19 41.51
C LEU A 261 -16.45 1.02 41.82
N ASN A 262 -17.31 0.83 40.80
CA ASN A 262 -18.72 0.45 40.92
C ASN A 262 -18.94 -0.98 40.43
#